data_fe7f9ec214cbc219ea2b81dc6b698a30
#
_entry.id   fe7f9ec214cbc219ea2b81dc6b698a30
#
_cell.length_a   1.000
_cell.length_b   1.000
_cell.length_c   1.000
_cell.angle_alpha   90.00
_cell.angle_beta   90.00
_cell.angle_gamma   90.00
#
_symmetry.space_group_name_H-M   'P 1'
#
loop_
_entity.id
_entity.type
_entity.pdbx_description
1 polymer ?
#
loop_
_entity_poly.entity_id
_entity_poly.type
_entity_poly.pdbx_seq_one_letter_code
_entity_poly.pdbx_strand_id
1 'polypeptide(L)'
;PSVLFFHGGMWVGKSLGDFVPWALHLAQQGIAGIIPMFRTRGDYEVEPMDILEEGREAWAWVHGNAALLGLDPARITVAGSDAGGLMALHVALPDHPARWSLFRKKAPLPPGPAAVALFRGVCDLTAQSAFKLGGMMPPDQRDAVNPLRRVQRGLPPLFASHGGRDRLLPWRNSERLAELWRKKKNRSRFELLDVADHTFYHFNVNAAYFEQLLNSWSAFMVEQGIWEYNEGMDAGLLG
;
A
#
# COMPACT_ATOMS: atom_id res chain seq x y z
N PRO A 1 -9.20 -14.44 3.57
CA PRO A 1 -8.57 -13.21 3.08
C PRO A 1 -7.21 -12.98 3.73
N SER A 2 -6.39 -12.14 3.07
CA SER A 2 -5.07 -11.76 3.61
C SER A 2 -4.64 -10.37 3.15
N VAL A 3 -3.65 -9.82 3.85
CA VAL A 3 -3.03 -8.54 3.52
C VAL A 3 -1.52 -8.69 3.46
N LEU A 4 -0.94 -8.28 2.34
CA LEU A 4 0.51 -8.15 2.15
C LEU A 4 0.90 -6.70 2.42
N PHE A 5 1.62 -6.44 3.52
CA PHE A 5 2.01 -5.12 4.00
C PHE A 5 3.43 -4.74 3.59
N PHE A 6 3.60 -3.65 2.89
CA PHE A 6 4.90 -3.05 2.60
C PHE A 6 5.18 -1.89 3.55
N HIS A 7 6.18 -2.03 4.42
CA HIS A 7 6.52 -1.02 5.41
C HIS A 7 7.13 0.25 4.80
N GLY A 8 7.08 1.35 5.54
CA GLY A 8 7.71 2.61 5.20
C GLY A 8 9.23 2.62 5.40
N GLY A 9 9.76 3.78 5.81
CA GLY A 9 11.20 3.96 6.09
C GLY A 9 12.00 4.47 4.91
N MET A 10 11.35 5.02 3.90
CA MET A 10 11.97 5.68 2.72
C MET A 10 12.98 4.78 1.99
N TRP A 11 12.84 3.45 2.08
CA TRP A 11 13.78 2.45 1.55
C TRP A 11 15.20 2.54 2.13
N VAL A 12 15.39 3.32 3.18
CA VAL A 12 16.68 3.43 3.88
C VAL A 12 16.68 2.55 5.13
N GLY A 13 15.60 2.59 5.89
CA GLY A 13 15.41 1.82 7.12
C GLY A 13 14.35 0.73 6.99
N LYS A 14 14.38 -0.21 7.93
CA LYS A 14 13.36 -1.25 8.12
C LYS A 14 12.39 -0.81 9.20
N SER A 15 11.11 -0.84 8.90
CA SER A 15 10.04 -0.43 9.80
C SER A 15 8.94 -1.50 9.89
N LEU A 16 9.37 -2.77 10.11
CA LEU A 16 8.45 -3.91 10.20
C LEU A 16 7.40 -3.71 11.30
N GLY A 17 7.79 -3.05 12.41
CA GLY A 17 6.91 -2.72 13.53
C GLY A 17 5.70 -1.85 13.17
N ASP A 18 5.73 -1.15 12.05
CA ASP A 18 4.63 -0.30 11.60
C ASP A 18 3.35 -1.11 11.40
N PHE A 19 3.47 -2.33 10.86
CA PHE A 19 2.33 -3.15 10.48
C PHE A 19 2.10 -4.40 11.35
N VAL A 20 2.97 -4.68 12.32
CA VAL A 20 2.75 -5.79 13.25
C VAL A 20 1.45 -5.63 14.04
N PRO A 21 1.11 -4.46 14.62
CA PRO A 21 -0.18 -4.28 15.29
C PRO A 21 -1.38 -4.48 14.34
N TRP A 22 -1.29 -3.99 13.09
CA TRP A 22 -2.32 -4.20 12.06
C TRP A 22 -2.53 -5.69 11.77
N ALA A 23 -1.44 -6.43 11.55
CA ALA A 23 -1.49 -7.85 11.28
C ALA A 23 -2.12 -8.64 12.43
N LEU A 24 -1.79 -8.28 13.70
CA LEU A 24 -2.35 -8.92 14.88
C LEU A 24 -3.84 -8.67 15.05
N HIS A 25 -4.30 -7.42 14.85
CA HIS A 25 -5.73 -7.09 14.92
C HIS A 25 -6.53 -7.77 13.80
N LEU A 26 -6.00 -7.81 12.59
CA LEU A 26 -6.63 -8.49 11.47
C LEU A 26 -6.67 -10.01 11.67
N ALA A 27 -5.65 -10.60 12.28
CA ALA A 27 -5.61 -12.03 12.58
C ALA A 27 -6.72 -12.43 13.54
N GLN A 28 -7.09 -11.58 14.50
CA GLN A 28 -8.25 -11.81 15.40
C GLN A 28 -9.58 -11.88 14.63
N GLN A 29 -9.62 -11.30 13.43
CA GLN A 29 -10.77 -11.31 12.52
C GLN A 29 -10.66 -12.40 11.44
N GLY A 30 -9.68 -13.30 11.54
CA GLY A 30 -9.46 -14.36 10.55
C GLY A 30 -8.80 -13.88 9.25
N ILE A 31 -8.14 -12.72 9.27
CA ILE A 31 -7.46 -12.15 8.11
C ILE A 31 -5.95 -12.25 8.33
N ALA A 32 -5.24 -13.00 7.48
CA ALA A 32 -3.80 -13.19 7.61
C ALA A 32 -3.03 -11.93 7.22
N GLY A 33 -2.14 -11.45 8.10
CA GLY A 33 -1.19 -10.38 7.80
C GLY A 33 0.17 -10.94 7.39
N ILE A 34 0.72 -10.47 6.27
CA ILE A 34 2.03 -10.87 5.74
C ILE A 34 2.89 -9.62 5.62
N ILE A 35 4.05 -9.60 6.25
CA ILE A 35 4.97 -8.47 6.21
C ILE A 35 6.30 -8.97 5.63
N PRO A 36 6.55 -8.78 4.33
CA PRO A 36 7.78 -9.24 3.70
C PRO A 36 8.97 -8.39 4.15
N MET A 37 10.10 -9.03 4.34
CA MET A 37 11.37 -8.35 4.43
C MET A 37 11.93 -8.16 3.02
N PHE A 38 12.25 -6.94 2.67
CA PHE A 38 12.92 -6.59 1.41
C PHE A 38 14.21 -5.82 1.70
N ARG A 39 15.11 -5.78 0.74
CA ARG A 39 16.38 -5.07 0.88
C ARG A 39 16.13 -3.57 0.97
N THR A 40 16.88 -2.89 1.83
CA THR A 40 16.85 -1.43 1.97
C THR A 40 18.25 -0.86 1.72
N ARG A 41 18.32 0.37 1.27
CA ARG A 41 19.59 1.04 0.96
C ARG A 41 20.47 1.32 2.19
N GLY A 42 19.91 1.23 3.40
CA GLY A 42 20.67 1.33 4.63
C GLY A 42 21.54 0.10 4.91
N ASP A 43 21.13 -1.07 4.42
CA ASP A 43 21.81 -2.35 4.67
C ASP A 43 22.45 -2.94 3.41
N TYR A 44 22.02 -2.51 2.21
CA TYR A 44 22.43 -3.12 0.95
C TYR A 44 22.69 -2.06 -0.12
N GLU A 45 23.61 -2.34 -1.02
CA GLU A 45 23.74 -1.62 -2.29
C GLU A 45 22.61 -2.07 -3.23
N VAL A 46 21.48 -1.38 -3.17
CA VAL A 46 20.29 -1.71 -3.96
C VAL A 46 19.67 -0.45 -4.54
N GLU A 47 19.27 -0.51 -5.81
CA GLU A 47 18.63 0.61 -6.48
C GLU A 47 17.11 0.66 -6.19
N PRO A 48 16.48 1.84 -6.19
CA PRO A 48 15.04 1.98 -5.96
C PRO A 48 14.18 1.07 -6.84
N MET A 49 14.62 0.84 -8.06
CA MET A 49 13.92 0.00 -9.02
C MET A 49 13.97 -1.49 -8.63
N ASP A 50 15.08 -1.93 -8.05
CA ASP A 50 15.20 -3.30 -7.55
C ASP A 50 14.28 -3.52 -6.34
N ILE A 51 14.17 -2.52 -5.46
CA ILE A 51 13.25 -2.58 -4.29
C ILE A 51 11.78 -2.69 -4.76
N LEU A 52 11.40 -1.92 -5.77
CA LEU A 52 10.06 -2.02 -6.35
C LEU A 52 9.78 -3.41 -6.93
N GLU A 53 10.79 -4.01 -7.58
CA GLU A 53 10.66 -5.37 -8.11
C GLU A 53 10.56 -6.41 -7.00
N GLU A 54 11.30 -6.28 -5.91
CA GLU A 54 11.15 -7.17 -4.76
C GLU A 54 9.73 -7.15 -4.19
N GLY A 55 9.05 -6.01 -4.26
CA GLY A 55 7.61 -5.94 -3.94
C GLY A 55 6.75 -6.81 -4.86
N ARG A 56 7.06 -6.83 -6.16
CA ARG A 56 6.37 -7.69 -7.14
C ARG A 56 6.74 -9.16 -6.99
N GLU A 57 7.97 -9.45 -6.65
CA GLU A 57 8.43 -10.82 -6.35
C GLU A 57 7.74 -11.35 -5.08
N ALA A 58 7.63 -10.54 -4.03
CA ALA A 58 6.87 -10.88 -2.83
C ALA A 58 5.39 -11.15 -3.15
N TRP A 59 4.76 -10.31 -3.99
CA TRP A 59 3.40 -10.53 -4.47
C TRP A 59 3.27 -11.87 -5.22
N ALA A 60 4.14 -12.12 -6.17
CA ALA A 60 4.12 -13.34 -6.98
C ALA A 60 4.34 -14.59 -6.10
N TRP A 61 5.24 -14.49 -5.12
CA TRP A 61 5.50 -15.58 -4.18
C TRP A 61 4.29 -15.88 -3.28
N VAL A 62 3.69 -14.86 -2.68
CA VAL A 62 2.50 -15.04 -1.82
C VAL A 62 1.35 -15.61 -2.62
N HIS A 63 1.08 -15.07 -3.80
CA HIS A 63 0.01 -15.55 -4.67
C HIS A 63 0.25 -16.99 -5.13
N GLY A 64 1.48 -17.32 -5.53
CA GLY A 64 1.86 -18.66 -5.98
C GLY A 64 1.85 -19.71 -4.87
N ASN A 65 2.04 -19.31 -3.61
CA ASN A 65 2.03 -20.18 -2.44
C ASN A 65 0.73 -20.07 -1.62
N ALA A 66 -0.31 -19.42 -2.15
CA ALA A 66 -1.54 -19.16 -1.43
C ALA A 66 -2.18 -20.42 -0.85
N ALA A 67 -2.24 -21.51 -1.63
CA ALA A 67 -2.78 -22.79 -1.18
C ALA A 67 -1.97 -23.38 -0.01
N LEU A 68 -0.63 -23.34 -0.06
CA LEU A 68 0.25 -23.79 1.01
C LEU A 68 0.06 -22.98 2.30
N LEU A 69 -0.20 -21.69 2.15
CA LEU A 69 -0.41 -20.75 3.25
C LEU A 69 -1.85 -20.73 3.77
N GLY A 70 -2.77 -21.53 3.18
CA GLY A 70 -4.19 -21.52 3.53
C GLY A 70 -4.91 -20.21 3.16
N LEU A 71 -4.42 -19.50 2.14
CA LEU A 71 -4.97 -18.21 1.69
C LEU A 71 -5.86 -18.38 0.47
N ASP A 72 -6.83 -17.50 0.33
CA ASP A 72 -7.59 -17.33 -0.91
C ASP A 72 -6.86 -16.31 -1.81
N PRO A 73 -6.30 -16.73 -2.96
CA PRO A 73 -5.57 -15.85 -3.84
C PRO A 73 -6.42 -14.72 -4.44
N ALA A 74 -7.74 -14.92 -4.55
CA ALA A 74 -8.67 -13.91 -5.02
C ALA A 74 -8.98 -12.83 -3.97
N ARG A 75 -8.59 -13.03 -2.71
CA ARG A 75 -8.88 -12.15 -1.57
C ARG A 75 -7.60 -11.64 -0.89
N ILE A 76 -6.51 -11.51 -1.64
CA ILE A 76 -5.25 -10.93 -1.16
C ILE A 76 -5.26 -9.43 -1.47
N THR A 77 -5.15 -8.62 -0.44
CA THR A 77 -4.99 -7.16 -0.51
C THR A 77 -3.53 -6.79 -0.39
N VAL A 78 -3.08 -5.74 -1.07
CA VAL A 78 -1.78 -5.12 -0.81
C VAL A 78 -1.97 -3.83 -0.03
N ALA A 79 -1.14 -3.63 0.98
CA ALA A 79 -1.16 -2.41 1.79
C ALA A 79 0.25 -1.84 1.94
N GLY A 80 0.35 -0.54 2.16
CA GLY A 80 1.66 0.04 2.42
C GLY A 80 1.61 1.48 2.93
N SER A 81 2.70 1.86 3.57
CA SER A 81 2.91 3.22 4.07
C SER A 81 4.12 3.84 3.39
N ASP A 82 4.09 5.16 3.19
CA ASP A 82 5.26 5.89 2.72
C ASP A 82 5.82 5.32 1.39
N ALA A 83 7.10 4.93 1.36
CA ALA A 83 7.73 4.23 0.24
C ALA A 83 7.15 2.82 -0.01
N GLY A 84 6.69 2.12 1.04
CA GLY A 84 5.96 0.86 0.92
C GLY A 84 4.59 1.04 0.25
N GLY A 85 3.97 2.23 0.39
CA GLY A 85 2.77 2.57 -0.37
C GLY A 85 3.04 2.64 -1.88
N LEU A 86 4.21 3.13 -2.30
CA LEU A 86 4.62 3.09 -3.69
C LEU A 86 4.85 1.65 -4.18
N MET A 87 5.38 0.76 -3.33
CA MET A 87 5.53 -0.67 -3.65
C MET A 87 4.15 -1.33 -3.84
N ALA A 88 3.19 -1.09 -2.94
CA ALA A 88 1.83 -1.60 -3.06
C ALA A 88 1.16 -1.13 -4.37
N LEU A 89 1.33 0.16 -4.72
CA LEU A 89 0.86 0.69 -5.99
C LEU A 89 1.59 0.08 -7.19
N HIS A 90 2.88 -0.20 -7.07
CA HIS A 90 3.65 -0.83 -8.14
C HIS A 90 3.18 -2.26 -8.44
N VAL A 91 2.73 -3.00 -7.43
CA VAL A 91 2.08 -4.30 -7.58
C VAL A 91 0.72 -4.18 -8.27
N ALA A 92 -0.09 -3.20 -7.87
CA ALA A 92 -1.49 -3.09 -8.30
C ALA A 92 -1.68 -2.42 -9.67
N LEU A 93 -0.76 -1.55 -10.07
CA LEU A 93 -0.86 -0.78 -11.29
C LEU A 93 -0.24 -1.53 -12.48
N PRO A 94 -0.85 -1.46 -13.67
CA PRO A 94 -0.29 -2.08 -14.87
C PRO A 94 1.08 -1.51 -15.22
N ASP A 95 1.90 -2.28 -15.90
CA ASP A 95 3.20 -1.80 -16.36
C ASP A 95 3.06 -0.61 -17.32
N HIS A 96 4.01 0.31 -17.24
CA HIS A 96 4.09 1.39 -18.22
C HIS A 96 4.53 0.82 -19.58
N PRO A 97 3.76 1.02 -20.68
CA PRO A 97 3.99 0.32 -21.95
C PRO A 97 5.35 0.56 -22.60
N ALA A 98 6.03 1.65 -22.27
CA ALA A 98 7.11 2.15 -23.11
C ALA A 98 8.54 1.78 -22.70
N ARG A 99 8.82 1.31 -21.48
CA ARG A 99 10.23 1.20 -21.04
C ARG A 99 10.62 0.04 -20.14
N TRP A 100 9.66 -0.61 -19.49
CA TRP A 100 9.99 -1.63 -18.50
C TRP A 100 10.41 -2.97 -19.10
N SER A 101 9.85 -3.32 -20.25
CA SER A 101 10.07 -4.62 -20.92
C SER A 101 11.43 -4.77 -21.60
N LEU A 102 12.16 -3.66 -21.80
CA LEU A 102 13.40 -3.70 -22.59
C LEU A 102 14.61 -4.28 -21.84
N PHE A 103 14.55 -4.36 -20.50
CA PHE A 103 15.74 -4.67 -19.70
C PHE A 103 15.66 -5.95 -18.86
N ARG A 104 14.52 -6.58 -18.72
CA ARG A 104 14.40 -7.88 -18.00
C ARG A 104 13.33 -8.77 -18.61
N LYS A 105 13.68 -10.02 -18.91
CA LYS A 105 12.71 -11.11 -19.11
C LYS A 105 12.08 -11.41 -17.76
N LYS A 106 10.87 -10.90 -17.51
CA LYS A 106 10.12 -11.17 -16.29
C LYS A 106 9.15 -12.31 -16.49
N ALA A 107 9.00 -13.15 -15.46
CA ALA A 107 7.85 -14.02 -15.38
C ALA A 107 6.57 -13.17 -15.37
N PRO A 108 5.50 -13.61 -16.03
CA PRO A 108 4.23 -12.92 -15.98
C PRO A 108 3.78 -12.82 -14.50
N LEU A 109 3.32 -11.63 -14.09
CA LEU A 109 2.76 -11.47 -12.77
C LEU A 109 1.42 -12.20 -12.67
N PRO A 110 1.09 -12.72 -11.48
CA PRO A 110 -0.25 -13.24 -11.21
C PRO A 110 -1.30 -12.11 -11.33
N PRO A 111 -2.60 -12.44 -11.32
CA PRO A 111 -3.66 -11.44 -11.27
C PRO A 111 -3.39 -10.37 -10.21
N GLY A 112 -3.88 -9.15 -10.42
CA GLY A 112 -3.70 -8.05 -9.48
C GLY A 112 -4.38 -8.32 -8.12
N PRO A 113 -4.07 -7.52 -7.09
CA PRO A 113 -4.62 -7.70 -5.75
C PRO A 113 -6.12 -7.39 -5.73
N ALA A 114 -6.83 -7.96 -4.75
CA ALA A 114 -8.25 -7.71 -4.52
C ALA A 114 -8.55 -6.25 -4.15
N ALA A 115 -7.66 -5.60 -3.43
CA ALA A 115 -7.70 -4.17 -3.10
C ALA A 115 -6.31 -3.61 -2.81
N VAL A 116 -6.24 -2.28 -2.73
CA VAL A 116 -5.06 -1.53 -2.28
C VAL A 116 -5.41 -0.70 -1.07
N ALA A 117 -4.56 -0.70 -0.03
CA ALA A 117 -4.68 0.20 1.11
C ALA A 117 -3.41 1.02 1.31
N LEU A 118 -3.56 2.33 1.46
CA LEU A 118 -2.44 3.26 1.62
C LEU A 118 -2.59 4.07 2.90
N PHE A 119 -1.56 4.01 3.73
CA PHE A 119 -1.42 4.83 4.92
C PHE A 119 -0.32 5.87 4.65
N ARG A 120 -0.71 7.10 4.25
CA ARG A 120 0.24 8.13 3.77
C ARG A 120 1.21 7.65 2.67
N GLY A 121 0.71 6.90 1.69
CA GLY A 121 1.55 6.36 0.61
C GLY A 121 2.15 7.44 -0.28
N VAL A 122 3.35 7.18 -0.82
CA VAL A 122 3.91 8.01 -1.89
C VAL A 122 3.17 7.72 -3.19
N CYS A 123 2.35 8.66 -3.63
CA CYS A 123 1.44 8.50 -4.76
C CYS A 123 1.82 9.32 -5.99
N ASP A 124 2.67 10.33 -5.82
CA ASP A 124 3.14 11.22 -6.89
C ASP A 124 4.64 11.41 -6.78
N LEU A 125 5.37 11.11 -7.83
CA LEU A 125 6.83 11.24 -7.91
C LEU A 125 7.29 12.50 -8.67
N THR A 126 6.41 13.48 -8.87
CA THR A 126 6.82 14.75 -9.47
C THR A 126 7.75 15.54 -8.52
N ALA A 127 8.57 16.41 -9.07
CA ALA A 127 9.61 17.11 -8.31
C ALA A 127 9.09 17.93 -7.11
N GLN A 128 7.83 18.37 -7.15
CA GLN A 128 7.22 19.17 -6.07
C GLN A 128 6.63 18.33 -4.93
N SER A 129 6.32 17.05 -5.19
CA SER A 129 5.67 16.17 -4.21
C SER A 129 6.53 14.95 -3.85
N ALA A 130 7.57 14.71 -4.60
CA ALA A 130 8.42 13.53 -4.46
C ALA A 130 9.50 13.76 -3.43
N PHE A 131 9.15 14.17 -2.26
CA PHE A 131 10.06 14.14 -1.14
C PHE A 131 11.31 13.26 -1.47
N LYS A 132 12.30 13.12 -0.68
CA LYS A 132 13.61 12.44 -0.91
C LYS A 132 13.61 11.23 -1.86
N LEU A 133 12.52 10.46 -1.97
CA LEU A 133 12.39 9.31 -2.88
C LEU A 133 12.54 9.67 -4.35
N GLY A 134 11.95 10.79 -4.78
CA GLY A 134 12.09 11.23 -6.17
C GLY A 134 13.53 11.61 -6.53
N GLY A 135 14.31 12.10 -5.55
CA GLY A 135 15.73 12.38 -5.74
C GLY A 135 16.62 11.15 -5.83
N MET A 136 16.12 9.98 -5.43
CA MET A 136 16.87 8.71 -5.51
C MET A 136 16.77 8.04 -6.87
N MET A 137 15.87 8.50 -7.75
CA MET A 137 15.61 7.90 -9.05
C MET A 137 15.95 8.87 -10.19
N PRO A 138 16.56 8.39 -11.28
CA PRO A 138 16.65 9.16 -12.51
C PRO A 138 15.26 9.59 -13.00
N PRO A 139 15.14 10.75 -13.72
CA PRO A 139 13.84 11.27 -14.15
C PRO A 139 13.00 10.30 -14.97
N ASP A 140 13.62 9.52 -15.85
CA ASP A 140 12.95 8.55 -16.71
C ASP A 140 12.41 7.36 -15.93
N GLN A 141 13.15 6.85 -14.94
CA GLN A 141 12.66 5.81 -14.04
C GLN A 141 11.50 6.33 -13.19
N ARG A 142 11.66 7.53 -12.61
CA ARG A 142 10.63 8.18 -11.82
C ARG A 142 9.32 8.35 -12.59
N ASP A 143 9.40 8.77 -13.85
CA ASP A 143 8.25 8.90 -14.73
C ASP A 143 7.58 7.56 -15.05
N ALA A 144 8.37 6.51 -15.25
CA ALA A 144 7.86 5.18 -15.57
C ALA A 144 7.08 4.56 -14.41
N VAL A 145 7.49 4.82 -13.16
CA VAL A 145 6.85 4.24 -11.97
C VAL A 145 5.89 5.19 -11.25
N ASN A 146 5.73 6.43 -11.72
CA ASN A 146 4.83 7.39 -11.09
C ASN A 146 3.39 6.89 -11.12
N PRO A 147 2.76 6.63 -9.95
CA PRO A 147 1.42 6.06 -9.88
C PRO A 147 0.38 6.88 -10.64
N LEU A 148 0.41 8.22 -10.55
CA LEU A 148 -0.57 9.08 -11.20
C LEU A 148 -0.61 8.93 -12.74
N ARG A 149 0.49 8.50 -13.35
CA ARG A 149 0.57 8.27 -14.80
C ARG A 149 0.06 6.89 -15.24
N ARG A 150 -0.17 6.00 -14.26
CA ARG A 150 -0.53 4.60 -14.49
C ARG A 150 -1.98 4.29 -14.13
N VAL A 151 -2.72 5.25 -13.55
CA VAL A 151 -4.12 5.05 -13.19
C VAL A 151 -4.99 4.96 -14.43
N GLN A 152 -5.66 3.84 -14.58
CA GLN A 152 -6.59 3.54 -15.67
C GLN A 152 -7.90 2.95 -15.14
N ARG A 153 -8.83 2.61 -16.01
CA ARG A 153 -10.06 1.90 -15.65
C ARG A 153 -9.77 0.42 -15.36
N GLY A 154 -10.53 -0.17 -14.43
CA GLY A 154 -10.45 -1.59 -14.10
C GLY A 154 -9.40 -1.92 -13.03
N LEU A 155 -8.96 -0.92 -12.27
CA LEU A 155 -8.08 -1.13 -11.12
C LEU A 155 -8.88 -1.60 -9.90
N PRO A 156 -8.22 -2.31 -8.95
CA PRO A 156 -8.84 -2.76 -7.72
C PRO A 156 -9.35 -1.59 -6.86
N PRO A 157 -10.28 -1.80 -5.92
CA PRO A 157 -10.68 -0.80 -4.96
C PRO A 157 -9.47 -0.22 -4.19
N LEU A 158 -9.47 1.09 -3.94
CA LEU A 158 -8.43 1.82 -3.22
C LEU A 158 -8.98 2.40 -1.91
N PHE A 159 -8.41 2.02 -0.79
CA PHE A 159 -8.49 2.75 0.47
C PHE A 159 -7.23 3.59 0.64
N ALA A 160 -7.37 4.86 0.93
CA ALA A 160 -6.23 5.73 1.21
C ALA A 160 -6.52 6.61 2.42
N SER A 161 -5.57 6.74 3.33
CA SER A 161 -5.66 7.61 4.50
C SER A 161 -4.43 8.49 4.64
N HIS A 162 -4.60 9.67 5.22
CA HIS A 162 -3.51 10.63 5.43
C HIS A 162 -3.78 11.55 6.63
N GLY A 163 -2.71 11.97 7.31
CA GLY A 163 -2.78 12.99 8.33
C GLY A 163 -2.76 14.40 7.75
N GLY A 164 -3.71 15.26 8.13
CA GLY A 164 -3.83 16.62 7.61
C GLY A 164 -2.68 17.54 7.98
N ARG A 165 -1.95 17.21 9.07
CA ARG A 165 -0.77 17.94 9.55
C ARG A 165 0.55 17.25 9.22
N ASP A 166 0.53 16.28 8.28
CA ASP A 166 1.75 15.66 7.81
C ASP A 166 2.67 16.69 7.13
N ARG A 167 3.85 16.91 7.74
CA ARG A 167 4.85 17.87 7.27
C ARG A 167 5.91 17.21 6.37
N LEU A 168 5.91 15.90 6.28
CA LEU A 168 6.90 15.14 5.51
C LEU A 168 6.36 14.79 4.12
N LEU A 169 5.10 14.38 4.05
CA LEU A 169 4.42 14.02 2.82
C LEU A 169 3.06 14.73 2.75
N PRO A 170 2.84 15.65 1.81
CA PRO A 170 1.59 16.39 1.73
C PRO A 170 0.39 15.47 1.49
N TRP A 171 -0.65 15.56 2.31
CA TRP A 171 -1.86 14.74 2.23
C TRP A 171 -2.58 14.83 0.86
N ARG A 172 -2.44 15.97 0.17
CA ARG A 172 -2.97 16.16 -1.21
C ARG A 172 -2.44 15.14 -2.21
N ASN A 173 -1.32 14.50 -1.90
CA ASN A 173 -0.73 13.40 -2.65
C ASN A 173 -1.69 12.19 -2.70
N SER A 174 -2.21 11.77 -1.55
CA SER A 174 -3.18 10.67 -1.44
C SER A 174 -4.56 11.05 -1.96
N GLU A 175 -5.00 12.27 -1.67
CA GLU A 175 -6.28 12.80 -2.18
C GLU A 175 -6.31 12.79 -3.71
N ARG A 176 -5.29 13.34 -4.34
CA ARG A 176 -5.17 13.40 -5.80
C ARG A 176 -5.20 12.03 -6.46
N LEU A 177 -4.54 11.04 -5.85
CA LEU A 177 -4.60 9.66 -6.33
C LEU A 177 -6.03 9.11 -6.24
N ALA A 178 -6.69 9.25 -5.08
CA ALA A 178 -8.04 8.76 -4.87
C ALA A 178 -9.06 9.44 -5.81
N GLU A 179 -8.91 10.74 -6.06
CA GLU A 179 -9.72 11.45 -7.05
C GLU A 179 -9.52 10.93 -8.47
N LEU A 180 -8.25 10.73 -8.87
CA LEU A 180 -7.93 10.20 -10.19
C LEU A 180 -8.47 8.78 -10.35
N TRP A 181 -8.42 7.96 -9.29
CA TRP A 181 -9.00 6.62 -9.26
C TRP A 181 -10.49 6.66 -9.58
N ARG A 182 -11.25 7.56 -8.90
CA ARG A 182 -12.69 7.77 -9.15
C ARG A 182 -12.97 8.31 -10.54
N LYS A 183 -12.17 9.27 -11.04
CA LYS A 183 -12.28 9.79 -12.41
C LYS A 183 -12.16 8.70 -13.48
N LYS A 184 -11.35 7.67 -13.21
CA LYS A 184 -11.21 6.49 -14.07
C LYS A 184 -12.26 5.40 -13.81
N LYS A 185 -13.32 5.72 -13.04
CA LYS A 185 -14.45 4.82 -12.72
C LYS A 185 -14.02 3.61 -11.86
N ASN A 186 -12.97 3.71 -11.09
CA ASN A 186 -12.60 2.74 -10.07
C ASN A 186 -13.19 3.17 -8.71
N ARG A 187 -13.37 2.22 -7.79
CA ARG A 187 -13.83 2.50 -6.44
C ARG A 187 -12.68 3.01 -5.58
N SER A 188 -12.89 4.09 -4.83
CA SER A 188 -11.93 4.56 -3.84
C SER A 188 -12.60 5.27 -2.68
N ARG A 189 -12.01 5.10 -1.49
CA ARG A 189 -12.28 5.86 -0.27
C ARG A 189 -11.00 6.59 0.12
N PHE A 190 -11.11 7.86 0.47
CA PHE A 190 -10.03 8.64 1.03
C PHE A 190 -10.46 9.19 2.38
N GLU A 191 -9.64 8.98 3.41
CA GLU A 191 -9.82 9.48 4.74
C GLU A 191 -8.72 10.47 5.12
N LEU A 192 -9.12 11.68 5.44
CA LEU A 192 -8.25 12.70 6.00
C LEU A 192 -8.50 12.82 7.49
N LEU A 193 -7.43 12.63 8.27
CA LEU A 193 -7.42 12.89 9.70
C LEU A 193 -6.85 14.29 9.92
N ASP A 194 -7.71 15.31 9.97
CA ASP A 194 -7.36 16.73 9.83
C ASP A 194 -6.22 17.21 10.74
N VAL A 195 -6.19 16.73 11.98
CA VAL A 195 -5.21 17.16 12.99
C VAL A 195 -4.08 16.17 13.21
N ALA A 196 -4.10 15.04 12.52
CA ALA A 196 -3.10 13.99 12.64
C ALA A 196 -1.81 14.32 11.90
N ASP A 197 -0.70 13.90 12.43
CA ASP A 197 0.63 14.06 11.85
C ASP A 197 1.04 12.87 10.95
N HIS A 198 2.32 12.77 10.64
CA HIS A 198 2.88 11.73 9.80
C HIS A 198 2.74 10.31 10.36
N THR A 199 2.66 10.15 11.69
CA THR A 199 2.71 8.84 12.39
C THR A 199 1.34 8.32 12.82
N PHE A 200 0.27 8.92 12.35
CA PHE A 200 -1.11 8.72 12.77
C PHE A 200 -1.61 7.27 12.76
N TYR A 201 -1.10 6.44 11.88
CA TYR A 201 -1.53 5.05 11.72
C TYR A 201 -0.79 4.05 12.63
N HIS A 202 0.18 4.51 13.42
CA HIS A 202 0.91 3.67 14.36
C HIS A 202 0.14 3.49 15.66
N PHE A 203 -0.15 2.25 16.03
CA PHE A 203 -0.88 1.91 17.27
C PHE A 203 -0.24 2.54 18.52
N ASN A 204 1.08 2.44 18.65
CA ASN A 204 1.80 2.96 19.82
C ASN A 204 1.87 4.50 19.90
N VAL A 205 1.49 5.19 18.82
CA VAL A 205 1.49 6.66 18.76
C VAL A 205 0.11 7.20 19.08
N ASN A 206 -0.92 6.64 18.47
CA ASN A 206 -2.30 7.05 18.69
C ASN A 206 -3.27 5.90 18.43
N ALA A 207 -3.65 5.19 19.51
CA ALA A 207 -4.56 4.06 19.41
C ALA A 207 -5.95 4.46 18.86
N ALA A 208 -6.45 5.64 19.18
CA ALA A 208 -7.76 6.09 18.69
C ALA A 208 -7.77 6.28 17.16
N TYR A 209 -6.73 6.88 16.59
CA TYR A 209 -6.62 6.97 15.12
C TYR A 209 -6.40 5.61 14.47
N PHE A 210 -5.63 4.74 15.12
CA PHE A 210 -5.44 3.37 14.64
C PHE A 210 -6.78 2.64 14.56
N GLU A 211 -7.58 2.66 15.62
CA GLU A 211 -8.91 2.03 15.68
C GLU A 211 -9.89 2.65 14.69
N GLN A 212 -9.94 3.97 14.59
CA GLN A 212 -10.76 4.67 13.61
C GLN A 212 -10.44 4.18 12.18
N LEU A 213 -9.16 4.11 11.85
CA LEU A 213 -8.73 3.68 10.52
C LEU A 213 -8.98 2.19 10.28
N LEU A 214 -8.74 1.34 11.28
CA LEU A 214 -9.02 -0.09 11.19
C LEU A 214 -10.49 -0.32 10.90
N ASN A 215 -11.39 0.36 11.63
CA ASN A 215 -12.84 0.25 11.44
C ASN A 215 -13.27 0.76 10.06
N SER A 216 -12.78 1.92 9.64
CA SER A 216 -13.12 2.49 8.34
C SER A 216 -12.59 1.65 7.18
N TRP A 217 -11.38 1.15 7.28
CA TRP A 217 -10.82 0.25 6.28
C TRP A 217 -11.59 -1.08 6.24
N SER A 218 -11.88 -1.69 7.39
CA SER A 218 -12.67 -2.92 7.47
C SER A 218 -14.05 -2.75 6.85
N ALA A 219 -14.75 -1.67 7.18
CA ALA A 219 -16.05 -1.36 6.57
C ALA A 219 -15.94 -1.23 5.05
N PHE A 220 -14.92 -0.53 4.55
CA PHE A 220 -14.69 -0.43 3.12
C PHE A 220 -14.44 -1.78 2.46
N MET A 221 -13.64 -2.65 3.08
CA MET A 221 -13.33 -3.99 2.55
C MET A 221 -14.54 -4.90 2.52
N VAL A 222 -15.42 -4.81 3.53
CA VAL A 222 -16.71 -5.52 3.56
C VAL A 222 -17.64 -5.01 2.47
N GLU A 223 -17.76 -3.69 2.28
CA GLU A 223 -18.54 -3.10 1.18
C GLU A 223 -18.08 -3.55 -0.22
N GLN A 224 -16.78 -3.85 -0.36
CA GLN A 224 -16.24 -4.38 -1.61
C GLN A 224 -16.42 -5.91 -1.75
N GLY A 225 -16.93 -6.62 -0.73
CA GLY A 225 -17.09 -8.06 -0.72
C GLY A 225 -15.75 -8.83 -0.61
N ILE A 226 -14.69 -8.17 -0.16
CA ILE A 226 -13.35 -8.77 -0.02
C ILE A 226 -13.19 -9.39 1.36
N TRP A 227 -13.69 -8.74 2.41
CA TRP A 227 -13.77 -9.28 3.77
C TRP A 227 -15.21 -9.62 4.13
N GLU A 228 -15.38 -10.59 5.01
CA GLU A 228 -16.67 -10.91 5.59
C GLU A 228 -16.87 -10.08 6.85
N TYR A 229 -18.12 -9.67 7.10
CA TYR A 229 -18.46 -9.04 8.37
C TYR A 229 -18.26 -10.07 9.49
N ASN A 230 -17.56 -9.67 10.54
CA ASN A 230 -17.37 -10.46 11.75
C ASN A 230 -17.74 -9.58 12.96
N GLU A 231 -18.54 -10.10 13.89
CA GLU A 231 -18.96 -9.37 15.10
C GLU A 231 -17.78 -8.84 15.93
N GLY A 232 -16.59 -9.44 15.81
CA GLY A 232 -15.34 -8.94 16.37
C GLY A 232 -14.85 -7.62 15.78
N MET A 233 -15.39 -7.17 14.63
CA MET A 233 -15.08 -5.85 14.05
C MET A 233 -15.72 -4.70 14.82
N ASP A 234 -16.82 -4.96 15.56
CA ASP A 234 -17.50 -3.95 16.36
C ASP A 234 -16.95 -3.85 17.80
N ALA A 235 -16.16 -4.81 18.24
CA ALA A 235 -15.65 -4.83 19.62
C ALA A 235 -14.67 -3.66 19.93
N GLY A 236 -14.14 -2.98 18.91
CA GLY A 236 -13.37 -1.74 19.05
C GLY A 236 -14.22 -0.47 19.22
N LEU A 237 -15.56 -0.56 19.07
CA LEU A 237 -16.47 0.59 19.16
C LEU A 237 -17.05 0.79 20.57
N LEU A 238 -16.88 -0.15 21.50
CA LEU A 238 -17.55 -0.19 22.80
C LEU A 238 -16.59 -0.28 24.01
N GLY A 239 -15.31 -0.02 23.84
CA GLY A 239 -14.31 -0.03 24.92
C GLY A 239 -13.78 1.35 25.30
#